data_ef13d726b8163e5799da203d46f3667b
#
_entry.id   ef13d726b8163e5799da203d46f3667b
#
_cell.length_a   1.000
_cell.length_b   1.000
_cell.length_c   1.000
_cell.angle_alpha   90.00
_cell.angle_beta   90.00
_cell.angle_gamma   90.00
#
_symmetry.space_group_name_H-M   'P 1'
#
loop_
_entity.id
_entity.type
_entity.pdbx_description
1 polymer ?
#
loop_
_entity_poly.entity_id
_entity_poly.type
_entity_poly.pdbx_seq_one_letter_code
_entity_poly.pdbx_strand_id
1 'polypeptide(L)'
;MATPAGKLEQLAVQLKELSEELASEEAARLAAPRAKKIRKTLGEAYAKLRKVMEDLDPIKHPGFVFDPSNPNVAGRIVGITMIAQTRRPLANVEKFYGSGVHAIYYKGDFPAYVAISKREHPIYVGKADPADPAGKTAVEQGDKLSSRLNEHRKNITKATTTLRLEDFEYRALVVQTGWQSAAENYLIDLFKPIWNNEVDICY
;
A
#
# COMPACT_ATOMS: atom_id res chain seq x y z
N MET A 1 -0.02 47.66 -21.37
CA MET A 1 -0.49 46.38 -20.80
C MET A 1 0.73 45.60 -20.32
N ALA A 2 0.74 45.13 -19.11
CA ALA A 2 1.87 44.32 -18.62
C ALA A 2 1.96 42.99 -19.41
N THR A 3 3.17 42.64 -19.82
CA THR A 3 3.41 41.34 -20.47
C THR A 3 3.08 40.18 -19.56
N PRO A 4 2.74 38.99 -20.09
CA PRO A 4 2.50 37.82 -19.25
C PRO A 4 3.65 37.52 -18.28
N ALA A 5 4.90 37.74 -18.68
CA ALA A 5 6.07 37.61 -17.80
C ALA A 5 6.08 38.62 -16.68
N GLY A 6 5.78 39.88 -16.93
CA GLY A 6 5.72 40.92 -15.89
C GLY A 6 4.59 40.70 -14.87
N LYS A 7 3.48 40.04 -15.28
CA LYS A 7 2.43 39.63 -14.34
C LYS A 7 2.89 38.49 -13.42
N LEU A 8 3.64 37.54 -13.95
CA LEU A 8 4.20 36.44 -13.15
C LEU A 8 5.24 36.94 -12.14
N GLU A 9 6.09 37.90 -12.54
CA GLU A 9 7.04 38.54 -11.63
C GLU A 9 6.34 39.29 -10.48
N GLN A 10 5.27 40.05 -10.79
CA GLN A 10 4.46 40.74 -9.76
C GLN A 10 3.78 39.73 -8.81
N LEU A 11 3.22 38.63 -9.32
CA LEU A 11 2.63 37.58 -8.49
C LEU A 11 3.67 36.90 -7.60
N ALA A 12 4.89 36.68 -8.07
CA ALA A 12 5.96 36.09 -7.27
C ALA A 12 6.36 36.99 -6.10
N VAL A 13 6.42 38.33 -6.31
CA VAL A 13 6.66 39.30 -5.23
C VAL A 13 5.52 39.28 -4.21
N GLN A 14 4.26 39.35 -4.66
CA GLN A 14 3.10 39.28 -3.79
C GLN A 14 3.03 37.96 -2.97
N LEU A 15 3.39 36.84 -3.55
CA LEU A 15 3.45 35.57 -2.84
C LEU A 15 4.53 35.57 -1.75
N LYS A 16 5.67 36.20 -2.01
CA LYS A 16 6.72 36.35 -1.00
C LYS A 16 6.23 37.19 0.18
N GLU A 17 5.64 38.34 -0.08
CA GLU A 17 5.06 39.22 0.96
C GLU A 17 3.99 38.48 1.78
N LEU A 18 3.03 37.81 1.12
CA LEU A 18 2.02 37.00 1.79
C LEU A 18 2.60 35.86 2.63
N SER A 19 3.70 35.25 2.18
CA SER A 19 4.35 34.19 2.96
C SER A 19 5.01 34.74 4.24
N GLU A 20 5.54 35.95 4.21
CA GLU A 20 6.11 36.64 5.37
C GLU A 20 5.00 37.04 6.36
N GLU A 21 3.86 37.56 5.88
CA GLU A 21 2.70 37.83 6.72
C GLU A 21 2.11 36.59 7.39
N LEU A 22 2.01 35.47 6.65
CA LEU A 22 1.52 34.20 7.19
C LEU A 22 2.47 33.54 8.20
N ALA A 23 3.74 33.87 8.17
CA ALA A 23 4.73 33.45 9.17
C ALA A 23 4.65 34.30 10.47
N SER A 24 3.79 35.30 10.52
CA SER A 24 3.65 36.15 11.69
C SER A 24 2.98 35.48 12.89
N GLU A 25 3.19 36.02 14.09
CA GLU A 25 2.59 35.48 15.34
C GLU A 25 1.04 35.51 15.32
N GLU A 26 0.41 36.34 14.52
CA GLU A 26 -1.05 36.40 14.38
C GLU A 26 -1.62 35.13 13.70
N ALA A 27 -0.92 34.56 12.74
CA ALA A 27 -1.32 33.33 12.09
C ALA A 27 -1.32 32.16 13.07
N ALA A 28 -0.42 32.14 14.06
CA ALA A 28 -0.32 31.11 15.09
C ALA A 28 -1.52 31.14 16.09
N ARG A 29 -2.28 32.26 16.16
CA ARG A 29 -3.44 32.40 17.06
C ARG A 29 -4.79 32.06 16.46
N LEU A 30 -4.81 31.50 15.24
CA LEU A 30 -6.06 31.14 14.57
C LEU A 30 -6.75 29.93 15.25
N ALA A 31 -8.07 30.02 15.41
CA ALA A 31 -8.89 28.92 15.90
C ALA A 31 -8.73 27.69 14.98
N ALA A 32 -8.62 26.49 15.58
CA ALA A 32 -8.29 25.23 14.90
C ALA A 32 -9.14 24.93 13.63
N PRO A 33 -10.47 25.14 13.58
CA PRO A 33 -11.26 24.91 12.38
C PRO A 33 -10.88 25.87 11.23
N ARG A 34 -10.59 27.13 11.56
CA ARG A 34 -10.20 28.16 10.58
C ARG A 34 -8.79 27.89 10.05
N ALA A 35 -7.86 27.52 10.94
CA ALA A 35 -6.51 27.12 10.57
C ALA A 35 -6.51 25.91 9.63
N LYS A 36 -7.35 24.89 9.88
CA LYS A 36 -7.51 23.70 9.02
C LYS A 36 -8.00 24.07 7.61
N LYS A 37 -8.98 24.98 7.51
CA LYS A 37 -9.51 25.44 6.21
C LYS A 37 -8.43 26.21 5.43
N ILE A 38 -7.75 27.15 6.07
CA ILE A 38 -6.67 27.94 5.45
C ILE A 38 -5.54 27.01 4.98
N ARG A 39 -5.09 26.06 5.83
CA ARG A 39 -4.06 25.09 5.48
C ARG A 39 -4.42 24.26 4.25
N LYS A 40 -5.68 23.84 4.12
CA LYS A 40 -6.17 23.10 2.94
C LYS A 40 -6.05 23.96 1.68
N THR A 41 -6.58 25.19 1.72
CA THR A 41 -6.54 26.12 0.58
C THR A 41 -5.12 26.47 0.17
N LEU A 42 -4.24 26.72 1.14
CA LEU A 42 -2.81 26.96 0.89
C LEU A 42 -2.12 25.74 0.30
N GLY A 43 -2.45 24.53 0.75
CA GLY A 43 -1.91 23.29 0.17
C GLY A 43 -2.30 23.11 -1.29
N GLU A 44 -3.56 23.42 -1.63
CA GLU A 44 -4.05 23.37 -3.02
C GLU A 44 -3.36 24.44 -3.90
N ALA A 45 -3.18 25.64 -3.37
CA ALA A 45 -2.48 26.72 -4.06
C ALA A 45 -0.99 26.37 -4.26
N TYR A 46 -0.34 25.83 -3.23
CA TYR A 46 1.05 25.41 -3.29
C TYR A 46 1.27 24.32 -4.36
N ALA A 47 0.39 23.33 -4.44
CA ALA A 47 0.49 22.28 -5.45
C ALA A 47 0.42 22.84 -6.89
N LYS A 48 -0.47 23.83 -7.11
CA LYS A 48 -0.58 24.50 -8.41
C LYS A 48 0.65 25.36 -8.72
N LEU A 49 1.14 26.10 -7.72
CA LEU A 49 2.33 26.94 -7.87
C LEU A 49 3.57 26.11 -8.19
N ARG A 50 3.74 25.00 -7.47
CA ARG A 50 4.83 24.04 -7.72
C ARG A 50 4.84 23.55 -9.17
N LYS A 51 3.67 23.20 -9.71
CA LYS A 51 3.55 22.80 -11.11
C LYS A 51 3.96 23.92 -12.07
N VAL A 52 3.54 25.14 -11.82
CA VAL A 52 3.96 26.29 -12.65
C VAL A 52 5.48 26.52 -12.57
N MET A 53 6.08 26.36 -11.40
CA MET A 53 7.55 26.46 -11.25
C MET A 53 8.29 25.36 -12.02
N GLU A 54 7.77 24.13 -11.99
CA GLU A 54 8.31 23.01 -12.79
C GLU A 54 8.19 23.29 -14.30
N ASP A 55 7.06 23.86 -14.76
CA ASP A 55 6.83 24.22 -16.16
C ASP A 55 7.71 25.41 -16.63
N LEU A 56 8.13 26.28 -15.72
CA LEU A 56 9.03 27.41 -16.00
C LEU A 56 10.51 27.03 -15.97
N ASP A 57 10.86 25.85 -15.46
CA ASP A 57 12.24 25.39 -15.44
C ASP A 57 12.69 25.03 -16.86
N PRO A 58 13.76 25.67 -17.38
CA PRO A 58 14.30 25.38 -18.71
C PRO A 58 14.91 23.98 -18.81
N ILE A 59 15.21 23.35 -17.66
CA ILE A 59 15.75 21.99 -17.56
C ILE A 59 14.60 21.01 -17.35
N LYS A 60 14.45 20.07 -18.27
CA LYS A 60 13.40 19.06 -18.14
C LYS A 60 13.67 18.16 -16.94
N HIS A 61 12.71 18.07 -16.03
CA HIS A 61 12.73 17.12 -14.94
C HIS A 61 12.56 15.70 -15.48
N PRO A 62 13.30 14.72 -14.94
CA PRO A 62 13.08 13.32 -15.30
C PRO A 62 11.67 12.88 -14.84
N GLY A 63 10.95 12.18 -15.71
CA GLY A 63 9.62 11.66 -15.37
C GLY A 63 9.64 10.58 -14.26
N PHE A 64 10.84 10.05 -13.97
CA PHE A 64 11.06 9.05 -12.94
C PHE A 64 12.48 9.13 -12.39
N VAL A 65 12.59 9.10 -11.07
CA VAL A 65 13.87 8.93 -10.37
C VAL A 65 13.77 7.61 -9.59
N PHE A 66 14.71 6.69 -9.87
CA PHE A 66 14.77 5.44 -9.13
C PHE A 66 15.29 5.70 -7.70
N ASP A 67 14.43 5.48 -6.74
CA ASP A 67 14.76 5.54 -5.32
C ASP A 67 14.50 4.16 -4.68
N PRO A 68 15.56 3.39 -4.36
CA PRO A 68 15.40 2.07 -3.75
C PRO A 68 14.80 2.13 -2.34
N SER A 69 14.82 3.28 -1.68
CA SER A 69 14.18 3.48 -0.36
C SER A 69 12.68 3.79 -0.45
N ASN A 70 12.16 4.05 -1.66
CA ASN A 70 10.74 4.28 -1.87
C ASN A 70 9.93 3.02 -1.54
N PRO A 71 8.96 3.08 -0.61
CA PRO A 71 8.16 1.91 -0.23
C PRO A 71 7.47 1.20 -1.41
N ASN A 72 7.07 1.94 -2.45
CA ASN A 72 6.46 1.35 -3.64
C ASN A 72 7.45 0.49 -4.44
N VAL A 73 8.71 0.92 -4.53
CA VAL A 73 9.77 0.15 -5.21
C VAL A 73 10.07 -1.11 -4.41
N ALA A 74 10.25 -0.98 -3.11
CA ALA A 74 10.48 -2.10 -2.21
C ALA A 74 9.29 -3.08 -2.20
N GLY A 75 8.07 -2.57 -2.09
CA GLY A 75 6.84 -3.36 -2.14
C GLY A 75 6.73 -4.17 -3.43
N ARG A 76 7.09 -3.57 -4.57
CA ARG A 76 7.14 -4.27 -5.86
C ARG A 76 8.15 -5.41 -5.86
N ILE A 77 9.37 -5.18 -5.37
CA ILE A 77 10.42 -6.21 -5.31
C ILE A 77 9.98 -7.39 -4.44
N VAL A 78 9.47 -7.11 -3.23
CA VAL A 78 8.96 -8.14 -2.31
C VAL A 78 7.76 -8.87 -2.93
N GLY A 79 6.84 -8.15 -3.55
CA GLY A 79 5.67 -8.72 -4.23
C GLY A 79 6.05 -9.68 -5.35
N ILE A 80 6.96 -9.28 -6.24
CA ILE A 80 7.46 -10.14 -7.33
C ILE A 80 8.16 -11.38 -6.76
N THR A 81 8.97 -11.22 -5.71
CA THR A 81 9.65 -12.34 -5.04
C THR A 81 8.64 -13.31 -4.42
N MET A 82 7.56 -12.83 -3.83
CA MET A 82 6.49 -13.67 -3.28
C MET A 82 5.76 -14.44 -4.40
N ILE A 83 5.44 -13.79 -5.52
CA ILE A 83 4.77 -14.43 -6.67
C ILE A 83 5.65 -15.54 -7.28
N ALA A 84 6.97 -15.38 -7.24
CA ALA A 84 7.92 -16.37 -7.74
C ALA A 84 8.05 -17.61 -6.83
N GLN A 85 7.51 -17.58 -5.60
CA GLN A 85 7.52 -18.75 -4.72
C GLN A 85 6.62 -19.88 -5.28
N THR A 86 6.97 -21.12 -4.98
CA THR A 86 6.14 -22.27 -5.33
C THR A 86 4.83 -22.24 -4.53
N ARG A 87 3.72 -22.54 -5.18
CA ARG A 87 2.43 -22.73 -4.51
C ARG A 87 2.47 -24.00 -3.66
N ARG A 88 1.86 -23.94 -2.49
CA ARG A 88 1.73 -25.06 -1.55
C ARG A 88 0.26 -25.25 -1.19
N PRO A 89 -0.21 -26.49 -0.96
CA PRO A 89 -1.57 -26.73 -0.49
C PRO A 89 -1.83 -26.04 0.85
N LEU A 90 -2.92 -25.30 0.96
CA LEU A 90 -3.28 -24.62 2.20
C LEU A 90 -3.59 -25.62 3.34
N ALA A 91 -4.04 -26.82 3.00
CA ALA A 91 -4.28 -27.91 3.95
C ALA A 91 -3.01 -28.31 4.74
N ASN A 92 -1.84 -28.16 4.13
CA ASN A 92 -0.56 -28.64 4.65
C ASN A 92 0.30 -27.50 5.21
N VAL A 93 -0.30 -26.45 5.77
CA VAL A 93 0.46 -25.37 6.39
C VAL A 93 1.15 -25.87 7.65
N GLU A 94 2.47 -25.92 7.61
CA GLU A 94 3.31 -26.19 8.76
C GLU A 94 3.56 -24.92 9.56
N LYS A 95 3.90 -25.06 10.83
CA LYS A 95 4.26 -23.94 11.70
C LYS A 95 5.70 -23.52 11.42
N PHE A 96 5.92 -22.21 11.17
CA PHE A 96 7.24 -21.62 10.96
C PHE A 96 7.31 -20.21 11.54
N TYR A 97 8.51 -19.77 11.85
CA TYR A 97 8.76 -18.41 12.34
C TYR A 97 8.82 -17.40 11.19
N GLY A 98 8.38 -16.19 11.48
CA GLY A 98 8.48 -15.03 10.62
C GLY A 98 7.15 -14.30 10.44
N SER A 99 7.27 -13.06 10.03
CA SER A 99 6.20 -12.19 9.55
C SER A 99 6.40 -11.92 8.06
N GLY A 100 5.38 -11.44 7.37
CA GLY A 100 5.53 -11.21 5.93
C GLY A 100 4.22 -11.11 5.19
N VAL A 101 4.25 -11.47 3.92
CA VAL A 101 3.09 -11.42 3.02
C VAL A 101 2.72 -12.80 2.52
N HIS A 102 1.44 -12.97 2.20
CA HIS A 102 0.92 -14.22 1.65
C HIS A 102 -0.20 -13.95 0.64
N ALA A 103 -0.40 -14.89 -0.24
CA ALA A 103 -1.51 -14.91 -1.18
C ALA A 103 -2.16 -16.28 -1.20
N ILE A 104 -3.50 -16.31 -1.27
CA ILE A 104 -4.29 -17.53 -1.37
C ILE A 104 -4.81 -17.64 -2.80
N TYR A 105 -4.73 -18.83 -3.36
CA TYR A 105 -5.14 -19.16 -4.72
C TYR A 105 -6.24 -20.21 -4.69
N TYR A 106 -7.16 -20.12 -5.63
CA TYR A 106 -8.24 -21.06 -5.80
C TYR A 106 -8.04 -21.94 -7.04
N LYS A 107 -8.33 -23.25 -6.94
CA LYS A 107 -8.23 -24.19 -8.05
C LYS A 107 -9.45 -25.09 -8.23
N GLY A 108 -10.52 -24.84 -7.45
CA GLY A 108 -11.76 -25.61 -7.49
C GLY A 108 -12.73 -25.18 -8.60
N ASP A 109 -13.96 -25.62 -8.48
CA ASP A 109 -15.04 -25.48 -9.48
C ASP A 109 -16.24 -24.67 -8.98
N PHE A 110 -16.14 -24.01 -7.81
CA PHE A 110 -17.22 -23.19 -7.30
C PHE A 110 -17.56 -22.05 -8.30
N PRO A 111 -18.81 -21.93 -8.74
CA PRO A 111 -19.19 -21.04 -9.85
C PRO A 111 -18.75 -19.57 -9.66
N ALA A 112 -18.82 -19.03 -8.43
CA ALA A 112 -18.43 -17.64 -8.18
C ALA A 112 -16.92 -17.38 -8.37
N TYR A 113 -16.07 -18.42 -8.27
CA TYR A 113 -14.60 -18.28 -8.34
C TYR A 113 -13.98 -18.99 -9.56
N VAL A 114 -14.80 -19.59 -10.42
CA VAL A 114 -14.31 -20.33 -11.60
C VAL A 114 -13.47 -19.45 -12.53
N ALA A 115 -13.78 -18.17 -12.64
CA ALA A 115 -13.07 -17.21 -13.49
C ALA A 115 -11.59 -17.04 -13.12
N ILE A 116 -11.23 -17.23 -11.85
CA ILE A 116 -9.87 -17.11 -11.32
C ILE A 116 -9.25 -18.48 -10.98
N SER A 117 -10.04 -19.56 -11.09
CA SER A 117 -9.59 -20.91 -10.77
C SER A 117 -8.39 -21.35 -11.61
N LYS A 118 -7.40 -21.97 -10.95
CA LYS A 118 -6.15 -22.47 -11.57
C LYS A 118 -5.29 -21.40 -12.25
N ARG A 119 -5.59 -20.12 -12.02
CA ARG A 119 -4.83 -18.99 -12.59
C ARG A 119 -3.80 -18.45 -11.60
N GLU A 120 -2.88 -17.63 -12.09
CA GLU A 120 -1.91 -16.88 -11.27
C GLU A 120 -2.54 -15.67 -10.56
N HIS A 121 -3.86 -15.61 -10.50
CA HIS A 121 -4.63 -14.57 -9.84
C HIS A 121 -5.04 -15.04 -8.44
N PRO A 122 -4.55 -14.42 -7.36
CA PRO A 122 -4.93 -14.79 -6.00
C PRO A 122 -6.38 -14.37 -5.71
N ILE A 123 -7.09 -15.18 -4.93
CA ILE A 123 -8.41 -14.81 -4.40
C ILE A 123 -8.29 -13.87 -3.20
N TYR A 124 -7.16 -13.94 -2.47
CA TYR A 124 -6.85 -13.12 -1.32
C TYR A 124 -5.35 -12.81 -1.24
N VAL A 125 -5.02 -11.60 -0.79
CA VAL A 125 -3.67 -11.16 -0.42
C VAL A 125 -3.73 -10.58 0.99
N GLY A 126 -2.73 -10.86 1.81
CA GLY A 126 -2.65 -10.32 3.15
C GLY A 126 -1.23 -10.31 3.68
N LYS A 127 -1.09 -9.67 4.85
CA LYS A 127 0.15 -9.64 5.61
C LYS A 127 -0.03 -10.24 7.00
N ALA A 128 1.09 -10.56 7.61
CA ALA A 128 1.18 -10.83 9.03
C ALA A 128 2.25 -9.92 9.62
N ASP A 129 1.87 -9.06 10.56
CA ASP A 129 2.80 -8.19 11.25
C ASP A 129 3.58 -8.96 12.33
N PRO A 130 4.83 -8.58 12.63
CA PRO A 130 5.67 -9.27 13.60
C PRO A 130 5.09 -9.16 15.02
N ALA A 131 5.44 -10.14 15.86
CA ALA A 131 5.09 -10.12 17.27
C ALA A 131 5.80 -8.97 17.99
N ASP A 132 7.08 -8.77 17.65
CA ASP A 132 7.88 -7.62 18.10
C ASP A 132 8.15 -6.70 16.88
N PRO A 133 7.63 -5.46 16.89
CA PRO A 133 7.91 -4.49 15.83
C PRO A 133 9.38 -4.12 15.67
N ALA A 134 10.21 -4.37 16.67
CA ALA A 134 11.65 -4.18 16.62
C ALA A 134 12.43 -5.45 16.23
N GLY A 135 11.75 -6.59 16.10
CA GLY A 135 12.34 -7.89 15.79
C GLY A 135 13.08 -7.90 14.45
N LYS A 136 14.34 -8.30 14.49
CA LYS A 136 15.24 -8.35 13.32
C LYS A 136 15.36 -9.74 12.73
N THR A 137 15.05 -10.78 13.49
CA THR A 137 15.13 -12.17 13.07
C THR A 137 13.73 -12.78 12.92
N ALA A 138 13.60 -13.84 12.14
CA ALA A 138 12.34 -14.54 11.98
C ALA A 138 11.80 -15.08 13.32
N VAL A 139 12.67 -15.48 14.24
CA VAL A 139 12.30 -15.96 15.58
C VAL A 139 11.69 -14.84 16.42
N GLU A 140 12.29 -13.65 16.44
CA GLU A 140 11.77 -12.46 17.15
C GLU A 140 10.43 -11.98 16.53
N GLN A 141 10.26 -12.16 15.24
CA GLN A 141 8.99 -11.87 14.57
C GLN A 141 7.86 -12.82 15.01
N GLY A 142 8.19 -13.95 15.64
CA GLY A 142 7.24 -14.98 16.06
C GLY A 142 6.70 -15.79 14.87
N ASP A 143 5.72 -16.61 15.11
CA ASP A 143 5.10 -17.51 14.11
C ASP A 143 3.90 -16.87 13.36
N LYS A 144 3.93 -15.56 13.19
CA LYS A 144 2.75 -14.75 12.78
C LYS A 144 2.23 -15.14 11.39
N LEU A 145 3.13 -15.33 10.43
CA LEU A 145 2.72 -15.65 9.05
C LEU A 145 2.09 -17.04 8.95
N SER A 146 2.69 -18.05 9.58
CA SER A 146 2.10 -19.40 9.62
C SER A 146 0.80 -19.45 10.43
N SER A 147 0.69 -18.68 11.51
CA SER A 147 -0.55 -18.54 12.27
C SER A 147 -1.67 -17.94 11.42
N ARG A 148 -1.38 -16.88 10.66
CA ARG A 148 -2.36 -16.24 9.75
C ARG A 148 -2.85 -17.20 8.66
N LEU A 149 -1.95 -17.95 8.04
CA LEU A 149 -2.32 -19.01 7.08
C LEU A 149 -3.20 -20.08 7.71
N ASN A 150 -2.92 -20.48 8.96
CA ASN A 150 -3.74 -21.43 9.70
C ASN A 150 -5.13 -20.88 10.06
N GLU A 151 -5.27 -19.58 10.28
CA GLU A 151 -6.58 -18.92 10.46
C GLU A 151 -7.41 -19.04 9.17
N HIS A 152 -6.83 -18.73 8.02
CA HIS A 152 -7.51 -18.92 6.72
C HIS A 152 -7.91 -20.38 6.51
N ARG A 153 -7.01 -21.35 6.79
CA ARG A 153 -7.32 -22.77 6.72
C ARG A 153 -8.55 -23.11 7.57
N LYS A 154 -8.59 -22.67 8.83
CA LYS A 154 -9.71 -22.92 9.74
C LYS A 154 -11.01 -22.27 9.23
N ASN A 155 -10.95 -21.05 8.72
CA ASN A 155 -12.13 -20.33 8.24
C ASN A 155 -12.72 -21.00 6.99
N ILE A 156 -11.87 -21.41 6.04
CA ILE A 156 -12.30 -22.15 4.85
C ILE A 156 -12.90 -23.51 5.26
N THR A 157 -12.28 -24.20 6.22
CA THR A 157 -12.81 -25.48 6.72
C THR A 157 -14.20 -25.34 7.35
N LYS A 158 -14.55 -24.19 7.91
CA LYS A 158 -15.90 -23.94 8.43
C LYS A 158 -16.95 -23.74 7.33
N ALA A 159 -16.55 -23.31 6.16
CA ALA A 159 -17.44 -23.05 5.01
C ALA A 159 -17.72 -24.35 4.18
N THR A 160 -17.87 -25.50 4.84
CA THR A 160 -17.93 -26.85 4.23
C THR A 160 -19.07 -27.07 3.24
N THR A 161 -20.10 -26.24 3.26
CA THR A 161 -21.24 -26.35 2.34
C THR A 161 -20.93 -25.83 0.92
N THR A 162 -19.91 -24.98 0.78
CA THR A 162 -19.61 -24.27 -0.48
C THR A 162 -18.16 -24.41 -0.93
N LEU A 163 -17.23 -24.58 0.02
CA LEU A 163 -15.80 -24.58 -0.27
C LEU A 163 -15.13 -25.84 0.31
N ARG A 164 -14.18 -26.38 -0.45
CA ARG A 164 -13.35 -27.51 -0.02
C ARG A 164 -11.93 -27.03 0.18
N LEU A 165 -11.31 -27.39 1.31
CA LEU A 165 -9.97 -26.93 1.66
C LEU A 165 -8.90 -27.36 0.65
N GLU A 166 -9.07 -28.54 0.02
CA GLU A 166 -8.19 -29.06 -1.03
C GLU A 166 -8.14 -28.17 -2.29
N ASP A 167 -9.14 -27.31 -2.48
CA ASP A 167 -9.20 -26.38 -3.62
C ASP A 167 -8.37 -25.12 -3.41
N PHE A 168 -7.67 -24.99 -2.27
CA PHE A 168 -6.89 -23.81 -1.96
C PHE A 168 -5.40 -24.09 -1.85
N GLU A 169 -4.63 -23.18 -2.43
CA GLU A 169 -3.17 -23.13 -2.37
C GLU A 169 -2.74 -21.77 -1.83
N TYR A 170 -1.50 -21.69 -1.36
CA TYR A 170 -0.93 -20.43 -0.90
C TYR A 170 0.50 -20.24 -1.40
N ARG A 171 0.91 -18.97 -1.46
CA ARG A 171 2.30 -18.53 -1.46
C ARG A 171 2.52 -17.67 -0.24
N ALA A 172 3.71 -17.72 0.33
CA ALA A 172 4.09 -16.88 1.45
C ALA A 172 5.57 -16.53 1.36
N LEU A 173 5.90 -15.32 1.80
CA LEU A 173 7.27 -14.85 1.88
C LEU A 173 7.49 -14.18 3.22
N VAL A 174 8.42 -14.72 4.03
CA VAL A 174 8.90 -14.05 5.23
C VAL A 174 9.75 -12.86 4.81
N VAL A 175 9.47 -11.70 5.36
CA VAL A 175 10.20 -10.46 5.06
C VAL A 175 10.70 -9.82 6.35
N GLN A 176 11.74 -9.02 6.24
CA GLN A 176 12.21 -8.23 7.37
C GLN A 176 11.12 -7.22 7.79
N THR A 177 11.03 -6.97 9.09
CA THR A 177 10.07 -6.03 9.68
C THR A 177 10.07 -4.68 8.96
N GLY A 178 8.87 -4.19 8.64
CA GLY A 178 8.65 -2.91 7.96
C GLY A 178 8.29 -3.02 6.47
N TRP A 179 8.56 -4.15 5.82
CA TRP A 179 8.28 -4.31 4.38
C TRP A 179 6.92 -4.95 4.05
N GLN A 180 6.23 -5.49 5.05
CA GLN A 180 4.99 -6.24 4.88
C GLN A 180 3.88 -5.40 4.24
N SER A 181 3.64 -4.19 4.78
CA SER A 181 2.55 -3.32 4.32
C SER A 181 2.78 -2.80 2.90
N ALA A 182 4.03 -2.45 2.55
CA ALA A 182 4.35 -2.00 1.19
C ALA A 182 4.12 -3.11 0.16
N ALA A 183 4.49 -4.34 0.50
CA ALA A 183 4.29 -5.51 -0.36
C ALA A 183 2.81 -5.89 -0.49
N GLU A 184 2.07 -5.90 0.61
CA GLU A 184 0.62 -6.15 0.62
C GLU A 184 -0.11 -5.16 -0.27
N ASN A 185 0.12 -3.86 -0.08
CA ASN A 185 -0.51 -2.80 -0.88
C ASN A 185 -0.21 -2.97 -2.37
N TYR A 186 1.06 -3.23 -2.72
CA TYR A 186 1.44 -3.47 -4.11
C TYR A 186 0.70 -4.67 -4.72
N LEU A 187 0.59 -5.78 -3.99
CA LEU A 187 -0.06 -6.98 -4.47
C LEU A 187 -1.59 -6.82 -4.57
N ILE A 188 -2.21 -6.13 -3.61
CA ILE A 188 -3.65 -5.80 -3.66
C ILE A 188 -3.91 -4.89 -4.87
N ASP A 189 -3.09 -3.88 -5.09
CA ASP A 189 -3.25 -2.98 -6.23
C ASP A 189 -3.04 -3.69 -7.57
N LEU A 190 -2.11 -4.62 -7.64
CA LEU A 190 -1.81 -5.39 -8.84
C LEU A 190 -2.93 -6.38 -9.20
N PHE A 191 -3.46 -7.11 -8.22
CA PHE A 191 -4.38 -8.22 -8.45
C PHE A 191 -5.83 -7.87 -8.19
N LYS A 192 -6.14 -6.86 -7.36
CA LYS A 192 -7.52 -6.54 -6.93
C LYS A 192 -8.27 -7.79 -6.49
N PRO A 193 -7.75 -8.56 -5.50
CA PRO A 193 -8.30 -9.86 -5.16
C PRO A 193 -9.73 -9.76 -4.65
N ILE A 194 -10.57 -10.73 -4.99
CA ILE A 194 -12.01 -10.70 -4.68
C ILE A 194 -12.25 -10.58 -3.18
N TRP A 195 -11.58 -11.40 -2.37
CA TRP A 195 -11.81 -11.40 -0.91
C TRP A 195 -11.24 -10.17 -0.19
N ASN A 196 -10.36 -9.41 -0.79
CA ASN A 196 -9.92 -8.14 -0.22
C ASN A 196 -10.97 -7.02 -0.36
N ASN A 197 -11.85 -7.12 -1.36
CA ASN A 197 -12.91 -6.14 -1.61
C ASN A 197 -14.22 -6.52 -0.90
N GLU A 198 -14.45 -7.81 -0.58
CA GLU A 198 -15.67 -8.30 0.08
C GLU A 198 -15.59 -8.28 1.61
N VAL A 199 -14.38 -8.14 2.20
CA VAL A 199 -14.19 -8.18 3.67
C VAL A 199 -14.79 -6.96 4.38
N ASP A 200 -15.11 -5.88 3.67
CA ASP A 200 -15.83 -4.73 4.24
C ASP A 200 -17.34 -4.98 4.45
N ILE A 201 -17.86 -6.17 4.08
CA ILE A 201 -19.29 -6.50 4.16
C ILE A 201 -19.64 -7.49 5.30
N CYS A 202 -18.64 -8.08 5.94
CA CYS A 202 -18.86 -9.15 6.94
C CYS A 202 -18.21 -8.88 8.30
N TYR A 203 -18.52 -7.71 8.92
CA TYR A 203 -18.36 -7.51 10.37
C TYR A 203 -19.56 -6.78 10.95
#